data_f4be9d09429b9d35f3e46fd1aee43eb9
#
_entry.id   f4be9d09429b9d35f3e46fd1aee43eb9
#
_cell.length_a   1.000
_cell.length_b   1.000
_cell.length_c   1.000
_cell.angle_alpha   90.00
_cell.angle_beta   90.00
_cell.angle_gamma   90.00
#
_symmetry.space_group_name_H-M   'P 1'
#
loop_
_entity.id
_entity.type
_entity.pdbx_description
1 polymer ?
#
loop_
_entity_poly.entity_id
_entity_poly.type
_entity_poly.pdbx_seq_one_letter_code
_entity_poly.pdbx_strand_id
1 'polypeptide(L)'
;MPQFEQLENPNTNLATQIISSDGEILGKYYFNDNRTPITYDELPKNLVDALIATEDERFYDHPGIDVRSTLRAIIFLNTRGGSSTISQQLARQLFVGVRSRNIIQAILQKAREWVLAIQIEKRYTKNEIIAMYLNIYDFNNTADGVRSASKIYFNKTPDSLLIEDAATLVGMLKNSSLYNPLRRPELVTERRNVVFQQMYRNEMITKDQRDSLSRLPLNIDYSPESHREGLATYFRAYLQEFMNKWLRDNPKSNGERYNLYKDGLRIYTTIDSRLQSIAEESVNEHMKNLQSEFFAQNKKSEENPTPPFRELREGQVDTLIKLSAMRSERWRKMKLSGKDEDEIWETFQVETPMKIFSWNGEIDTIMKPIDSIKYYKFHLRASMMSMEPQTGHVKAWVGGVNYKHFQYDQVKQGRRQIGSTFKPFLYATAIDQLKLSPCYTVPDALYCIEPRKHGNMDAWCPKNSSDKYGQTRNLNNALANSINTISARLMDQVGPKPVVALMKKMGINSFLPEVPSIALGTPDLSLYEMVGA
;
A
#
# COMPACT_ATOMS: atom_id res chain seq x y z
N MET A 1 -18.76 0.06 -36.52
CA MET A 1 -17.91 -1.05 -36.05
C MET A 1 -16.75 -0.42 -35.30
N PRO A 2 -16.27 -0.99 -34.20
CA PRO A 2 -15.07 -0.51 -33.55
C PRO A 2 -13.90 -0.56 -34.54
N GLN A 3 -13.00 0.42 -34.48
CA GLN A 3 -11.79 0.41 -35.27
C GLN A 3 -10.88 -0.73 -34.79
N PHE A 4 -10.14 -1.37 -35.69
CA PHE A 4 -9.32 -2.54 -35.35
C PHE A 4 -8.23 -2.28 -34.32
N GLU A 5 -7.75 -1.03 -34.22
CA GLU A 5 -6.85 -0.57 -33.15
C GLU A 5 -7.44 -0.73 -31.74
N GLN A 6 -8.78 -0.72 -31.61
CA GLN A 6 -9.47 -0.98 -30.33
C GLN A 6 -9.53 -2.49 -29.99
N LEU A 7 -9.29 -3.38 -30.96
CA LEU A 7 -9.12 -4.81 -30.73
C LEU A 7 -7.69 -5.15 -30.30
N GLU A 8 -6.71 -4.43 -30.85
CA GLU A 8 -5.29 -4.60 -30.51
C GLU A 8 -4.91 -3.93 -29.19
N ASN A 9 -5.57 -2.83 -28.87
CA ASN A 9 -5.49 -2.14 -27.58
C ASN A 9 -6.91 -1.90 -27.05
N PRO A 10 -7.56 -2.88 -26.47
CA PRO A 10 -8.78 -2.61 -25.72
C PRO A 10 -8.43 -1.57 -24.67
N ASN A 11 -9.24 -0.50 -24.56
CA ASN A 11 -9.09 0.53 -23.53
C ASN A 11 -9.34 -0.09 -22.14
N THR A 12 -8.55 -1.10 -21.80
CA THR A 12 -8.55 -1.75 -20.50
C THR A 12 -7.58 -1.00 -19.62
N ASN A 13 -8.08 -0.49 -18.52
CA ASN A 13 -7.21 0.10 -17.51
C ASN A 13 -6.29 -0.99 -16.97
N LEU A 14 -5.00 -0.83 -17.12
CA LEU A 14 -4.00 -1.74 -16.58
C LEU A 14 -3.45 -1.18 -15.28
N ALA A 15 -3.43 -2.01 -14.24
CA ALA A 15 -2.84 -1.62 -12.96
C ALA A 15 -1.32 -1.42 -13.12
N THR A 16 -0.80 -0.32 -12.61
CA THR A 16 0.65 -0.08 -12.50
C THR A 16 1.24 -0.92 -11.38
N GLN A 17 2.30 -1.65 -11.66
CA GLN A 17 3.00 -2.51 -10.70
C GLN A 17 4.17 -1.79 -10.05
N ILE A 18 4.35 -1.98 -8.74
CA ILE A 18 5.51 -1.52 -7.97
C ILE A 18 6.33 -2.77 -7.65
N ILE A 19 7.56 -2.80 -8.15
CA ILE A 19 8.43 -3.98 -8.11
C ILE A 19 9.63 -3.68 -7.22
N SER A 20 9.94 -4.57 -6.29
CA SER A 20 11.12 -4.52 -5.44
C SER A 20 12.41 -4.80 -6.22
N SER A 21 13.57 -4.58 -5.61
CA SER A 21 14.86 -4.85 -6.22
C SER A 21 15.14 -6.35 -6.43
N ASP A 22 14.47 -7.21 -5.68
CA ASP A 22 14.51 -8.68 -5.78
C ASP A 22 13.37 -9.27 -6.64
N GLY A 23 12.58 -8.41 -7.31
CA GLY A 23 11.58 -8.80 -8.32
C GLY A 23 10.17 -9.05 -7.78
N GLU A 24 9.94 -8.92 -6.48
CA GLU A 24 8.62 -9.13 -5.87
C GLU A 24 7.69 -7.93 -6.08
N ILE A 25 6.39 -8.16 -6.20
CA ILE A 25 5.40 -7.10 -6.33
C ILE A 25 5.05 -6.56 -4.95
N LEU A 26 5.53 -5.34 -4.63
CA LEU A 26 5.20 -4.63 -3.39
C LEU A 26 3.74 -4.15 -3.35
N GLY A 27 3.16 -3.88 -4.51
CA GLY A 27 1.78 -3.41 -4.64
C GLY A 27 1.47 -2.86 -6.02
N LYS A 28 0.28 -2.33 -6.18
CA LYS A 28 -0.23 -1.82 -7.47
C LYS A 28 -0.92 -0.48 -7.29
N TYR A 29 -0.89 0.36 -8.34
CA TYR A 29 -1.78 1.51 -8.46
C TYR A 29 -2.84 1.22 -9.51
N TYR A 30 -4.11 1.27 -9.13
CA TYR A 30 -5.27 1.10 -10.01
C TYR A 30 -6.42 2.00 -9.55
N PHE A 31 -7.34 2.31 -10.43
CA PHE A 31 -8.47 3.19 -10.12
C PHE A 31 -9.71 2.40 -9.69
N ASN A 32 -10.30 1.63 -10.61
CA ASN A 32 -11.45 0.75 -10.34
C ASN A 32 -11.19 -0.66 -10.88
N ASP A 33 -10.05 -0.89 -11.51
CA ASP A 33 -9.75 -2.04 -12.35
C ASP A 33 -8.34 -2.55 -12.01
N ASN A 34 -8.27 -3.65 -11.26
CA ASN A 34 -7.02 -4.24 -10.79
C ASN A 34 -6.49 -5.30 -11.78
N ARG A 35 -6.52 -5.00 -13.09
CA ARG A 35 -6.08 -5.94 -14.12
C ARG A 35 -4.57 -6.02 -14.21
N THR A 36 -4.07 -7.24 -14.05
CA THR A 36 -2.71 -7.62 -14.41
C THR A 36 -2.81 -8.72 -15.45
N PRO A 37 -2.46 -8.45 -16.72
CA PRO A 37 -2.61 -9.44 -17.78
C PRO A 37 -1.76 -10.68 -17.52
N ILE A 38 -2.27 -11.80 -18.00
CA ILE A 38 -1.61 -13.11 -18.00
C ILE A 38 -1.58 -13.65 -19.42
N THR A 39 -0.49 -14.29 -19.80
CA THR A 39 -0.39 -15.02 -21.07
C THR A 39 -0.99 -16.42 -20.94
N TYR A 40 -1.28 -17.07 -22.06
CA TYR A 40 -1.84 -18.42 -22.04
C TYR A 40 -0.90 -19.43 -21.35
N ASP A 41 0.39 -19.30 -21.56
CA ASP A 41 1.41 -20.22 -21.00
C ASP A 41 1.51 -20.14 -19.47
N GLU A 42 1.04 -19.06 -18.88
CA GLU A 42 0.96 -18.88 -17.42
C GLU A 42 -0.36 -19.43 -16.83
N LEU A 43 -1.32 -19.88 -17.68
CA LEU A 43 -2.58 -20.45 -17.23
C LEU A 43 -2.42 -21.94 -16.90
N PRO A 44 -2.87 -22.40 -15.73
CA PRO A 44 -2.80 -23.81 -15.40
C PRO A 44 -3.79 -24.62 -16.25
N LYS A 45 -3.38 -25.82 -16.65
CA LYS A 45 -4.20 -26.70 -17.52
C LYS A 45 -5.59 -26.98 -16.93
N ASN A 46 -5.69 -27.19 -15.63
CA ASN A 46 -6.97 -27.45 -14.94
C ASN A 46 -7.97 -26.29 -15.07
N LEU A 47 -7.51 -25.04 -15.14
CA LEU A 47 -8.38 -23.88 -15.35
C LEU A 47 -8.88 -23.80 -16.79
N VAL A 48 -8.01 -24.05 -17.76
CA VAL A 48 -8.36 -24.08 -19.18
C VAL A 48 -9.35 -25.22 -19.46
N ASP A 49 -9.08 -26.41 -18.93
CA ASP A 49 -9.95 -27.57 -19.06
C ASP A 49 -11.34 -27.29 -18.44
N ALA A 50 -11.39 -26.74 -17.23
CA ALA A 50 -12.65 -26.37 -16.59
C ALA A 50 -13.45 -25.34 -17.39
N LEU A 51 -12.77 -24.32 -17.93
CA LEU A 51 -13.38 -23.29 -18.78
C LEU A 51 -14.02 -23.90 -20.03
N ILE A 52 -13.25 -24.68 -20.79
CA ILE A 52 -13.70 -25.30 -22.05
C ILE A 52 -14.86 -26.26 -21.77
N ALA A 53 -14.72 -27.14 -20.79
CA ALA A 53 -15.78 -28.10 -20.45
C ALA A 53 -17.10 -27.42 -20.06
N THR A 54 -17.04 -26.22 -19.47
CA THR A 54 -18.21 -25.57 -18.91
C THR A 54 -18.85 -24.55 -19.84
N GLU A 55 -18.06 -23.74 -20.52
CA GLU A 55 -18.54 -22.61 -21.32
C GLU A 55 -18.61 -22.94 -22.80
N ASP A 56 -17.71 -23.80 -23.33
CA ASP A 56 -17.62 -24.06 -24.78
C ASP A 56 -16.87 -25.36 -25.10
N GLU A 57 -17.56 -26.51 -24.94
CA GLU A 57 -16.96 -27.85 -25.08
C GLU A 57 -16.28 -28.11 -26.44
N ARG A 58 -16.69 -27.39 -27.48
CA ARG A 58 -16.14 -27.47 -28.84
C ARG A 58 -15.38 -26.24 -29.28
N PHE A 59 -14.79 -25.52 -28.34
CA PHE A 59 -14.11 -24.25 -28.57
C PHE A 59 -13.06 -24.34 -29.69
N TYR A 60 -12.32 -25.43 -29.78
CA TYR A 60 -11.30 -25.64 -30.80
C TYR A 60 -11.84 -26.01 -32.19
N ASP A 61 -13.13 -26.41 -32.32
CA ASP A 61 -13.70 -26.97 -33.53
C ASP A 61 -14.48 -25.96 -34.40
N HIS A 62 -14.76 -24.75 -33.86
CA HIS A 62 -15.57 -23.76 -34.56
C HIS A 62 -14.87 -22.41 -34.71
N PRO A 63 -15.18 -21.60 -35.76
CA PRO A 63 -14.58 -20.31 -36.05
C PRO A 63 -15.32 -19.14 -35.33
N GLY A 64 -15.56 -19.23 -34.02
CA GLY A 64 -16.20 -18.20 -33.22
C GLY A 64 -17.70 -18.36 -32.98
N ILE A 65 -18.40 -19.15 -33.84
CA ILE A 65 -19.81 -19.50 -33.67
C ILE A 65 -19.94 -21.01 -33.75
N ASP A 66 -20.49 -21.63 -32.73
CA ASP A 66 -20.90 -23.02 -32.76
C ASP A 66 -22.30 -23.14 -33.34
N VAL A 67 -22.38 -23.46 -34.65
CA VAL A 67 -23.64 -23.60 -35.40
C VAL A 67 -24.54 -24.67 -34.80
N ARG A 68 -23.98 -25.81 -34.35
CA ARG A 68 -24.76 -26.91 -33.76
C ARG A 68 -25.42 -26.49 -32.44
N SER A 69 -24.68 -25.83 -31.55
CA SER A 69 -25.23 -25.32 -30.30
C SER A 69 -26.22 -24.18 -30.52
N THR A 70 -25.99 -23.33 -31.52
CA THR A 70 -26.88 -22.23 -31.86
C THR A 70 -28.22 -22.76 -32.41
N LEU A 71 -28.20 -23.74 -33.34
CA LEU A 71 -29.41 -24.38 -33.86
C LEU A 71 -30.18 -25.11 -32.74
N ARG A 72 -29.48 -25.83 -31.88
CA ARG A 72 -30.09 -26.49 -30.72
C ARG A 72 -30.80 -25.47 -29.80
N ALA A 73 -30.19 -24.33 -29.52
CA ALA A 73 -30.78 -23.29 -28.67
C ALA A 73 -32.04 -22.66 -29.32
N ILE A 74 -32.07 -22.50 -30.64
CA ILE A 74 -33.23 -21.99 -31.36
C ILE A 74 -34.38 -23.02 -31.31
N ILE A 75 -34.10 -24.29 -31.57
CA ILE A 75 -35.12 -25.37 -31.59
C ILE A 75 -35.73 -25.59 -30.20
N PHE A 76 -34.92 -25.56 -29.14
CA PHE A 76 -35.36 -25.82 -27.76
C PHE A 76 -35.68 -24.56 -26.97
N LEU A 77 -35.90 -23.38 -27.62
CA LEU A 77 -36.21 -22.10 -27.00
C LEU A 77 -35.30 -21.76 -25.79
N ASN A 78 -34.05 -22.12 -25.92
CA ASN A 78 -33.02 -21.87 -24.90
C ASN A 78 -33.24 -22.55 -23.51
N THR A 79 -34.09 -23.57 -23.43
CA THR A 79 -34.40 -24.29 -22.18
C THR A 79 -33.31 -25.28 -21.73
N ARG A 80 -32.34 -25.60 -22.62
CA ARG A 80 -31.30 -26.62 -22.39
C ARG A 80 -29.86 -26.08 -22.49
N GLY A 81 -29.55 -25.02 -21.76
CA GLY A 81 -28.18 -24.50 -21.62
C GLY A 81 -27.79 -23.33 -22.53
N GLY A 82 -26.70 -22.64 -22.22
CA GLY A 82 -26.18 -21.52 -23.00
C GLY A 82 -25.63 -21.95 -24.35
N SER A 83 -25.83 -21.11 -25.38
CA SER A 83 -25.33 -21.35 -26.75
C SER A 83 -24.26 -20.36 -27.18
N SER A 84 -23.80 -19.50 -26.30
CA SER A 84 -22.77 -18.50 -26.59
C SER A 84 -21.38 -19.08 -26.39
N THR A 85 -20.53 -18.97 -27.42
CA THR A 85 -19.12 -19.38 -27.37
C THR A 85 -18.28 -18.44 -26.53
N ILE A 86 -17.06 -18.86 -26.12
CA ILE A 86 -16.08 -18.03 -25.43
C ILE A 86 -15.78 -16.78 -26.26
N SER A 87 -15.58 -16.89 -27.57
CA SER A 87 -15.32 -15.77 -28.49
C SER A 87 -16.50 -14.78 -28.55
N GLN A 88 -17.76 -15.26 -28.50
CA GLN A 88 -18.92 -14.38 -28.40
C GLN A 88 -19.04 -13.68 -27.06
N GLN A 89 -18.70 -14.36 -25.97
CA GLN A 89 -18.67 -13.75 -24.62
C GLN A 89 -17.58 -12.69 -24.54
N LEU A 90 -16.39 -12.94 -25.08
CA LEU A 90 -15.31 -11.99 -25.22
C LEU A 90 -15.74 -10.75 -26.04
N ALA A 91 -16.33 -10.96 -27.22
CA ALA A 91 -16.84 -9.88 -28.06
C ALA A 91 -17.88 -9.01 -27.34
N ARG A 92 -18.76 -9.63 -26.56
CA ARG A 92 -19.76 -8.92 -25.75
C ARG A 92 -19.10 -8.07 -24.67
N GLN A 93 -18.14 -8.59 -23.93
CA GLN A 93 -17.47 -7.87 -22.86
C GLN A 93 -16.69 -6.67 -23.39
N LEU A 94 -16.00 -6.83 -24.51
CA LEU A 94 -15.17 -5.76 -25.09
C LEU A 94 -15.98 -4.65 -25.79
N PHE A 95 -17.06 -5.00 -26.50
CA PHE A 95 -17.63 -4.07 -27.49
C PHE A 95 -19.14 -3.88 -27.43
N VAL A 96 -19.89 -4.79 -26.82
CA VAL A 96 -21.36 -4.76 -26.86
C VAL A 96 -21.97 -4.32 -25.54
N GLY A 97 -21.34 -4.68 -24.41
CA GLY A 97 -21.78 -4.29 -23.07
C GLY A 97 -23.04 -5.03 -22.59
N VAL A 98 -23.83 -4.36 -21.76
CA VAL A 98 -25.01 -4.96 -21.11
C VAL A 98 -26.12 -5.22 -22.12
N ARG A 99 -26.73 -6.41 -22.02
CA ARG A 99 -27.82 -6.83 -22.90
C ARG A 99 -29.05 -5.92 -22.73
N SER A 100 -29.58 -5.41 -23.87
CA SER A 100 -30.80 -4.59 -23.86
C SER A 100 -32.01 -5.42 -23.44
N ARG A 101 -32.93 -4.76 -22.72
CA ARG A 101 -34.26 -5.32 -22.39
C ARG A 101 -35.22 -5.29 -23.60
N ASN A 102 -34.94 -4.46 -24.60
CA ASN A 102 -35.70 -4.42 -25.85
C ASN A 102 -35.30 -5.57 -26.76
N ILE A 103 -36.25 -6.39 -27.20
CA ILE A 103 -36.02 -7.61 -27.98
C ILE A 103 -35.30 -7.29 -29.28
N ILE A 104 -35.69 -6.24 -30.02
CA ILE A 104 -35.09 -5.88 -31.31
C ILE A 104 -33.60 -5.49 -31.09
N GLN A 105 -33.33 -4.65 -30.09
CA GLN A 105 -31.96 -4.26 -29.74
C GLN A 105 -31.14 -5.47 -29.29
N ALA A 106 -31.72 -6.40 -28.52
CA ALA A 106 -31.04 -7.61 -28.08
C ALA A 106 -30.66 -8.54 -29.27
N ILE A 107 -31.50 -8.64 -30.31
CA ILE A 107 -31.20 -9.37 -31.55
C ILE A 107 -30.06 -8.69 -32.33
N LEU A 108 -30.10 -7.35 -32.44
CA LEU A 108 -29.04 -6.59 -33.11
C LEU A 108 -27.71 -6.67 -32.33
N GLN A 109 -27.75 -6.66 -31.02
CA GLN A 109 -26.58 -6.88 -30.17
C GLN A 109 -26.00 -8.29 -30.42
N LYS A 110 -26.87 -9.33 -30.50
CA LYS A 110 -26.43 -10.71 -30.76
C LYS A 110 -25.81 -10.88 -32.14
N ALA A 111 -26.36 -10.22 -33.14
CA ALA A 111 -25.76 -10.21 -34.48
C ALA A 111 -24.37 -9.53 -34.48
N ARG A 112 -24.21 -8.45 -33.75
CA ARG A 112 -22.90 -7.78 -33.56
C ARG A 112 -21.89 -8.70 -32.85
N GLU A 113 -22.31 -9.39 -31.77
CA GLU A 113 -21.47 -10.37 -31.07
C GLU A 113 -20.94 -11.44 -32.04
N TRP A 114 -21.79 -11.97 -32.95
CA TRP A 114 -21.38 -12.98 -33.90
C TRP A 114 -20.34 -12.47 -34.91
N VAL A 115 -20.58 -11.29 -35.49
CA VAL A 115 -19.62 -10.68 -36.44
C VAL A 115 -18.27 -10.43 -35.77
N LEU A 116 -18.30 -9.86 -34.54
CA LEU A 116 -17.08 -9.59 -33.78
C LEU A 116 -16.35 -10.85 -33.33
N ALA A 117 -17.08 -11.90 -32.94
CA ALA A 117 -16.49 -13.19 -32.57
C ALA A 117 -15.73 -13.83 -33.76
N ILE A 118 -16.31 -13.80 -34.99
CA ILE A 118 -15.62 -14.26 -36.17
C ILE A 118 -14.38 -13.43 -36.49
N GLN A 119 -14.44 -12.12 -36.28
CA GLN A 119 -13.29 -11.23 -36.51
C GLN A 119 -12.16 -11.47 -35.51
N ILE A 120 -12.49 -11.71 -34.22
CA ILE A 120 -11.53 -12.09 -33.18
C ILE A 120 -10.82 -13.38 -33.57
N GLU A 121 -11.56 -14.43 -33.96
CA GLU A 121 -11.01 -15.74 -34.35
C GLU A 121 -10.15 -15.70 -35.61
N LYS A 122 -10.38 -14.72 -36.50
CA LYS A 122 -9.52 -14.52 -37.70
C LYS A 122 -8.16 -13.88 -37.36
N ARG A 123 -8.02 -13.23 -36.21
CA ARG A 123 -6.83 -12.44 -35.85
C ARG A 123 -6.03 -13.06 -34.74
N TYR A 124 -6.69 -13.71 -33.80
CA TYR A 124 -6.10 -14.28 -32.60
C TYR A 124 -6.22 -15.79 -32.60
N THR A 125 -5.22 -16.46 -32.10
CA THR A 125 -5.25 -17.90 -31.85
C THR A 125 -6.24 -18.23 -30.73
N LYS A 126 -6.69 -19.48 -30.69
CA LYS A 126 -7.55 -19.97 -29.61
C LYS A 126 -6.98 -19.73 -28.22
N ASN A 127 -5.68 -19.91 -28.05
CA ASN A 127 -4.97 -19.70 -26.80
C ASN A 127 -4.97 -18.22 -26.38
N GLU A 128 -4.74 -17.31 -27.31
CA GLU A 128 -4.83 -15.86 -27.05
C GLU A 128 -6.26 -15.45 -26.67
N ILE A 129 -7.28 -16.03 -27.32
CA ILE A 129 -8.69 -15.76 -27.00
C ILE A 129 -9.04 -16.19 -25.57
N ILE A 130 -8.57 -17.36 -25.12
CA ILE A 130 -8.73 -17.83 -23.74
C ILE A 130 -8.07 -16.86 -22.77
N ALA A 131 -6.81 -16.48 -23.04
CA ALA A 131 -6.09 -15.55 -22.19
C ALA A 131 -6.79 -14.18 -22.10
N MET A 132 -7.20 -13.62 -23.25
CA MET A 132 -7.97 -12.36 -23.29
C MET A 132 -9.27 -12.46 -22.50
N TYR A 133 -10.03 -13.54 -22.65
CA TYR A 133 -11.30 -13.74 -21.95
C TYR A 133 -11.13 -13.76 -20.44
N LEU A 134 -10.15 -14.52 -19.94
CA LEU A 134 -9.85 -14.62 -18.51
C LEU A 134 -9.22 -13.34 -17.94
N ASN A 135 -8.54 -12.56 -18.77
CA ASN A 135 -7.96 -11.28 -18.36
C ASN A 135 -8.98 -10.17 -18.16
N ILE A 136 -10.08 -10.16 -18.92
CA ILE A 136 -11.04 -9.05 -18.88
C ILE A 136 -12.25 -9.31 -17.99
N TYR A 137 -12.47 -10.54 -17.54
CA TYR A 137 -13.64 -10.89 -16.76
C TYR A 137 -13.55 -10.29 -15.34
N ASP A 138 -14.64 -9.64 -14.91
CA ASP A 138 -14.79 -9.08 -13.57
C ASP A 138 -15.35 -10.14 -12.61
N PHE A 139 -14.50 -10.63 -11.70
CA PHE A 139 -14.86 -11.59 -10.64
C PHE A 139 -15.45 -10.93 -9.38
N ASN A 140 -15.77 -9.63 -9.41
CA ASN A 140 -16.15 -8.81 -8.26
C ASN A 140 -15.05 -8.65 -7.18
N ASN A 141 -15.35 -7.86 -6.15
CA ASN A 141 -14.43 -7.57 -5.04
C ASN A 141 -13.06 -7.05 -5.51
N THR A 142 -13.04 -6.21 -6.56
CA THR A 142 -11.81 -5.69 -7.21
C THR A 142 -10.92 -6.77 -7.83
N ALA A 143 -11.48 -7.96 -8.08
CA ALA A 143 -10.80 -9.09 -8.71
C ALA A 143 -11.01 -9.05 -10.24
N ASP A 144 -10.32 -8.14 -10.91
CA ASP A 144 -10.39 -7.96 -12.36
C ASP A 144 -9.37 -8.83 -13.07
N GLY A 145 -9.87 -9.79 -13.85
CA GLY A 145 -9.06 -10.83 -14.48
C GLY A 145 -8.64 -11.96 -13.52
N VAL A 146 -8.27 -13.09 -14.12
CA VAL A 146 -7.99 -14.34 -13.38
C VAL A 146 -6.79 -14.24 -12.45
N ARG A 147 -5.75 -13.45 -12.78
CA ARG A 147 -4.58 -13.26 -11.90
C ARG A 147 -4.99 -12.58 -10.60
N SER A 148 -5.76 -11.50 -10.69
CA SER A 148 -6.28 -10.80 -9.51
C SER A 148 -7.26 -11.65 -8.73
N ALA A 149 -8.13 -12.41 -9.42
CA ALA A 149 -9.08 -13.32 -8.77
C ALA A 149 -8.39 -14.46 -8.01
N SER A 150 -7.34 -15.06 -8.58
CA SER A 150 -6.53 -16.09 -7.91
C SER A 150 -5.90 -15.55 -6.63
N LYS A 151 -5.34 -14.34 -6.69
CA LYS A 151 -4.73 -13.71 -5.52
C LYS A 151 -5.76 -13.33 -4.47
N ILE A 152 -6.86 -12.70 -4.88
CA ILE A 152 -7.86 -12.16 -3.95
C ILE A 152 -8.68 -13.26 -3.27
N TYR A 153 -9.09 -14.30 -4.00
CA TYR A 153 -9.94 -15.35 -3.42
C TYR A 153 -9.18 -16.51 -2.80
N PHE A 154 -7.96 -16.80 -3.28
CA PHE A 154 -7.21 -17.98 -2.84
C PHE A 154 -5.80 -17.66 -2.33
N ASN A 155 -5.37 -16.40 -2.38
CA ASN A 155 -4.01 -15.96 -2.02
C ASN A 155 -2.92 -16.72 -2.79
N LYS A 156 -3.21 -17.12 -4.04
CA LYS A 156 -2.36 -17.93 -4.91
C LYS A 156 -2.02 -17.21 -6.21
N THR A 157 -0.93 -17.62 -6.85
CA THR A 157 -0.67 -17.29 -8.26
C THR A 157 -1.51 -18.21 -9.16
N PRO A 158 -1.85 -17.82 -10.40
CA PRO A 158 -2.67 -18.64 -11.29
C PRO A 158 -2.15 -20.06 -11.53
N ASP A 159 -0.83 -20.22 -11.68
CA ASP A 159 -0.15 -21.51 -11.88
C ASP A 159 -0.25 -22.46 -10.68
N SER A 160 -0.49 -21.93 -9.49
CA SER A 160 -0.64 -22.69 -8.23
C SER A 160 -2.09 -23.02 -7.86
N LEU A 161 -3.06 -22.68 -8.73
CA LEU A 161 -4.47 -23.00 -8.52
C LEU A 161 -4.71 -24.53 -8.58
N LEU A 162 -5.38 -25.03 -7.56
CA LEU A 162 -5.87 -26.41 -7.55
C LEU A 162 -7.11 -26.55 -8.45
N ILE A 163 -7.50 -27.79 -8.76
CA ILE A 163 -8.68 -28.07 -9.61
C ILE A 163 -9.95 -27.44 -9.00
N GLU A 164 -10.13 -27.51 -7.70
CA GLU A 164 -11.28 -26.95 -6.98
C GLU A 164 -11.30 -25.42 -7.00
N ASP A 165 -10.14 -24.78 -6.95
CA ASP A 165 -10.02 -23.33 -7.06
C ASP A 165 -10.39 -22.88 -8.49
N ALA A 166 -9.82 -23.54 -9.49
CA ALA A 166 -10.10 -23.32 -10.92
C ALA A 166 -11.60 -23.50 -11.24
N ALA A 167 -12.20 -24.60 -10.77
CA ALA A 167 -13.62 -24.85 -10.95
C ALA A 167 -14.51 -23.82 -10.27
N THR A 168 -14.07 -23.27 -9.13
CA THR A 168 -14.77 -22.19 -8.43
C THR A 168 -14.76 -20.91 -9.28
N LEU A 169 -13.59 -20.48 -9.78
CA LEU A 169 -13.49 -19.32 -10.67
C LEU A 169 -14.32 -19.50 -11.95
N VAL A 170 -14.24 -20.65 -12.60
CA VAL A 170 -15.06 -20.95 -13.79
C VAL A 170 -16.55 -20.93 -13.44
N GLY A 171 -16.94 -21.42 -12.28
CA GLY A 171 -18.31 -21.32 -11.80
C GLY A 171 -18.82 -19.88 -11.71
N MET A 172 -17.96 -18.93 -11.31
CA MET A 172 -18.28 -17.50 -11.23
C MET A 172 -18.48 -16.84 -12.60
N LEU A 173 -17.93 -17.38 -13.69
CA LEU A 173 -18.07 -16.82 -15.05
C LEU A 173 -19.53 -16.75 -15.51
N LYS A 174 -20.40 -17.55 -14.96
CA LYS A 174 -21.83 -17.48 -15.27
C LYS A 174 -22.49 -16.19 -14.76
N ASN A 175 -22.15 -15.77 -13.56
CA ASN A 175 -22.56 -14.51 -12.92
C ASN A 175 -21.78 -14.32 -11.62
N SER A 176 -20.73 -13.52 -11.64
CA SER A 176 -19.84 -13.31 -10.49
C SER A 176 -20.51 -12.64 -9.28
N SER A 177 -21.58 -11.87 -9.48
CA SER A 177 -22.36 -11.29 -8.39
C SER A 177 -23.25 -12.32 -7.69
N LEU A 178 -23.83 -13.26 -8.46
CA LEU A 178 -24.67 -14.33 -7.90
C LEU A 178 -23.82 -15.42 -7.24
N TYR A 179 -22.75 -15.83 -7.92
CA TYR A 179 -21.84 -16.88 -7.47
C TYR A 179 -20.59 -16.28 -6.76
N ASN A 180 -20.82 -15.39 -5.79
CA ASN A 180 -19.76 -14.78 -5.01
C ASN A 180 -19.44 -15.66 -3.78
N PRO A 181 -18.21 -16.21 -3.66
CA PRO A 181 -17.87 -17.16 -2.61
C PRO A 181 -17.88 -16.58 -1.19
N LEU A 182 -17.69 -15.25 -1.07
CA LEU A 182 -17.74 -14.56 0.23
C LEU A 182 -19.17 -14.29 0.70
N ARG A 183 -20.12 -14.18 -0.23
CA ARG A 183 -21.51 -13.84 0.09
C ARG A 183 -22.46 -15.04 0.08
N ARG A 184 -22.17 -16.03 -0.77
CA ARG A 184 -23.05 -17.18 -1.01
C ARG A 184 -22.24 -18.47 -1.21
N PRO A 185 -21.48 -18.91 -0.20
CA PRO A 185 -20.58 -20.05 -0.32
C PRO A 185 -21.29 -21.35 -0.71
N GLU A 186 -22.50 -21.60 -0.22
CA GLU A 186 -23.29 -22.79 -0.56
C GLU A 186 -23.64 -22.83 -2.04
N LEU A 187 -24.18 -21.73 -2.58
CA LEU A 187 -24.55 -21.63 -3.98
C LEU A 187 -23.33 -21.75 -4.90
N VAL A 188 -22.18 -21.23 -4.46
CA VAL A 188 -20.91 -21.37 -5.19
C VAL A 188 -20.42 -22.81 -5.17
N THR A 189 -20.56 -23.53 -4.05
CA THR A 189 -20.23 -24.95 -3.96
C THR A 189 -21.06 -25.77 -4.94
N GLU A 190 -22.37 -25.55 -4.99
CA GLU A 190 -23.25 -26.20 -5.97
C GLU A 190 -22.80 -25.88 -7.41
N ARG A 191 -22.50 -24.63 -7.70
CA ARG A 191 -22.06 -24.23 -9.05
C ARG A 191 -20.69 -24.80 -9.41
N ARG A 192 -19.73 -24.85 -8.49
CA ARG A 192 -18.44 -25.56 -8.65
C ARG A 192 -18.66 -27.03 -8.98
N ASN A 193 -19.56 -27.68 -8.29
CA ASN A 193 -19.88 -29.10 -8.54
C ASN A 193 -20.50 -29.33 -9.92
N VAL A 194 -21.25 -28.35 -10.47
CA VAL A 194 -21.67 -28.37 -11.88
C VAL A 194 -20.48 -28.32 -12.82
N VAL A 195 -19.43 -27.51 -12.52
CA VAL A 195 -18.19 -27.47 -13.33
C VAL A 195 -17.51 -28.83 -13.31
N PHE A 196 -17.36 -29.47 -12.14
CA PHE A 196 -16.80 -30.84 -12.06
C PHE A 196 -17.60 -31.86 -12.86
N GLN A 197 -18.94 -31.74 -12.87
CA GLN A 197 -19.79 -32.61 -13.68
C GLN A 197 -19.56 -32.41 -15.19
N GLN A 198 -19.31 -31.16 -15.64
CA GLN A 198 -18.97 -30.89 -17.04
C GLN A 198 -17.57 -31.42 -17.40
N MET A 199 -16.57 -31.22 -16.53
CA MET A 199 -15.23 -31.78 -16.70
C MET A 199 -15.26 -33.31 -16.80
N TYR A 200 -16.07 -33.98 -15.99
CA TYR A 200 -16.28 -35.44 -16.07
C TYR A 200 -16.93 -35.84 -17.38
N ARG A 201 -17.97 -35.13 -17.85
CA ARG A 201 -18.64 -35.43 -19.15
C ARG A 201 -17.74 -35.28 -20.34
N ASN A 202 -16.76 -34.39 -20.23
CA ASN A 202 -15.75 -34.14 -21.29
C ASN A 202 -14.46 -34.94 -21.03
N GLU A 203 -14.51 -35.98 -20.19
CA GLU A 203 -13.40 -36.91 -19.92
C GLU A 203 -12.10 -36.25 -19.41
N MET A 204 -12.20 -35.03 -18.84
CA MET A 204 -11.04 -34.28 -18.29
C MET A 204 -10.71 -34.72 -16.86
N ILE A 205 -11.68 -35.28 -16.15
CA ILE A 205 -11.50 -35.91 -14.82
C ILE A 205 -12.27 -37.23 -14.75
N THR A 206 -11.83 -38.14 -13.89
CA THR A 206 -12.51 -39.41 -13.66
C THR A 206 -13.74 -39.24 -12.75
N LYS A 207 -14.61 -40.26 -12.73
CA LYS A 207 -15.77 -40.28 -11.83
C LYS A 207 -15.34 -40.16 -10.35
N ASP A 208 -14.31 -40.89 -9.97
CA ASP A 208 -13.81 -40.90 -8.57
C ASP A 208 -13.22 -39.54 -8.18
N GLN A 209 -12.51 -38.87 -9.10
CA GLN A 209 -12.03 -37.49 -8.91
C GLN A 209 -13.20 -36.52 -8.75
N ARG A 210 -14.21 -36.56 -9.62
CA ARG A 210 -15.41 -35.72 -9.49
C ARG A 210 -16.08 -35.91 -8.14
N ASP A 211 -16.31 -37.16 -7.72
CA ASP A 211 -17.01 -37.49 -6.48
C ASP A 211 -16.20 -37.05 -5.23
N SER A 212 -14.89 -37.21 -5.29
CA SER A 212 -13.95 -36.76 -4.26
C SER A 212 -13.93 -35.22 -4.15
N LEU A 213 -13.71 -34.52 -5.27
CA LEU A 213 -13.62 -33.06 -5.32
C LEU A 213 -14.95 -32.38 -4.92
N SER A 214 -16.09 -33.01 -5.25
CA SER A 214 -17.41 -32.46 -4.91
C SER A 214 -17.68 -32.42 -3.39
N ARG A 215 -16.97 -33.21 -2.61
CA ARG A 215 -17.09 -33.26 -1.12
C ARG A 215 -16.20 -32.23 -0.41
N LEU A 216 -15.21 -31.66 -1.12
CA LEU A 216 -14.32 -30.67 -0.55
C LEU A 216 -15.07 -29.38 -0.22
N PRO A 217 -14.79 -28.73 0.92
CA PRO A 217 -15.29 -27.38 1.20
C PRO A 217 -14.70 -26.37 0.20
N LEU A 218 -15.27 -25.16 0.16
CA LEU A 218 -14.61 -24.03 -0.51
C LEU A 218 -13.42 -23.62 0.34
N ASN A 219 -12.23 -23.63 -0.25
CA ASN A 219 -11.00 -23.22 0.41
C ASN A 219 -10.68 -21.76 0.06
N ILE A 220 -11.48 -20.82 0.57
CA ILE A 220 -11.30 -19.39 0.33
C ILE A 220 -10.32 -18.82 1.35
N ASP A 221 -9.18 -18.36 0.85
CA ASP A 221 -8.21 -17.54 1.59
C ASP A 221 -8.27 -16.11 1.06
N TYR A 222 -9.28 -15.37 1.57
CA TYR A 222 -9.59 -14.03 1.06
C TYR A 222 -8.53 -13.01 1.43
N SER A 223 -7.76 -12.60 0.44
CA SER A 223 -6.67 -11.61 0.56
C SER A 223 -6.95 -10.40 -0.36
N PRO A 224 -7.77 -9.43 0.08
CA PRO A 224 -8.08 -8.27 -0.74
C PRO A 224 -6.83 -7.42 -1.00
N GLU A 225 -6.56 -7.10 -2.25
CA GLU A 225 -5.52 -6.14 -2.59
C GLU A 225 -6.01 -4.72 -2.25
N SER A 226 -5.48 -4.16 -1.19
CA SER A 226 -5.75 -2.78 -0.75
C SER A 226 -4.48 -1.94 -0.87
N HIS A 227 -4.62 -0.68 -1.31
CA HIS A 227 -3.51 0.29 -1.26
C HIS A 227 -3.02 0.55 0.18
N ARG A 228 -3.83 0.20 1.20
CA ARG A 228 -3.57 0.42 2.62
C ARG A 228 -2.98 -0.79 3.34
N GLU A 229 -2.87 -1.93 2.65
CA GLU A 229 -2.38 -3.20 3.19
C GLU A 229 -1.26 -3.77 2.32
N GLY A 230 -0.53 -4.76 2.82
CA GLY A 230 0.64 -5.36 2.18
C GLY A 230 1.95 -4.64 2.51
N LEU A 231 3.01 -5.05 1.85
CA LEU A 231 4.38 -4.62 2.15
C LEU A 231 4.65 -3.18 1.70
N ALA A 232 5.48 -2.46 2.45
CA ALA A 232 5.99 -1.11 2.14
C ALA A 232 4.88 -0.05 1.89
N THR A 233 3.76 -0.10 2.61
CA THR A 233 2.60 0.77 2.39
C THR A 233 2.92 2.27 2.46
N TYR A 234 3.74 2.70 3.41
CA TYR A 234 4.19 4.10 3.53
C TYR A 234 5.07 4.53 2.36
N PHE A 235 6.00 3.66 1.96
CA PHE A 235 6.84 3.91 0.79
C PHE A 235 6.00 4.00 -0.49
N ARG A 236 5.02 3.12 -0.67
CA ARG A 236 4.10 3.17 -1.82
C ARG A 236 3.31 4.47 -1.86
N ALA A 237 2.86 4.99 -0.72
CA ALA A 237 2.18 6.28 -0.65
C ALA A 237 3.12 7.44 -1.02
N TYR A 238 4.35 7.44 -0.53
CA TYR A 238 5.38 8.40 -0.94
C TYR A 238 5.70 8.30 -2.43
N LEU A 239 5.88 7.09 -2.94
CA LEU A 239 6.16 6.82 -4.36
C LEU A 239 5.04 7.33 -5.28
N GLN A 240 3.78 7.23 -4.84
CA GLN A 240 2.64 7.77 -5.59
C GLN A 240 2.75 9.29 -5.78
N GLU A 241 3.13 10.03 -4.75
CA GLU A 241 3.34 11.48 -4.83
C GLU A 241 4.52 11.81 -5.75
N PHE A 242 5.63 11.10 -5.60
CA PHE A 242 6.80 11.22 -6.45
C PHE A 242 6.46 10.95 -7.93
N MET A 243 5.77 9.86 -8.22
CA MET A 243 5.36 9.48 -9.58
C MET A 243 4.40 10.50 -10.19
N ASN A 244 3.44 11.01 -9.45
CA ASN A 244 2.53 12.05 -9.94
C ASN A 244 3.28 13.34 -10.37
N LYS A 245 4.38 13.66 -9.70
CA LYS A 245 5.26 14.77 -10.12
C LYS A 245 6.05 14.39 -11.35
N TRP A 246 6.70 13.23 -11.35
CA TRP A 246 7.53 12.75 -12.46
C TRP A 246 6.73 12.63 -13.76
N LEU A 247 5.51 12.09 -13.73
CA LEU A 247 4.64 11.94 -14.89
C LEU A 247 4.19 13.27 -15.50
N ARG A 248 4.14 14.34 -14.72
CA ARG A 248 3.88 15.69 -15.25
C ARG A 248 5.04 16.23 -16.09
N ASP A 249 6.26 15.90 -15.65
CA ASP A 249 7.48 16.41 -16.25
C ASP A 249 7.97 15.51 -17.42
N ASN A 250 7.41 14.30 -17.56
CA ASN A 250 7.80 13.29 -18.55
C ASN A 250 6.58 12.77 -19.35
N PRO A 251 6.11 13.50 -20.36
CA PRO A 251 4.97 13.07 -21.19
C PRO A 251 5.36 11.92 -22.14
N LYS A 252 4.36 11.23 -22.69
CA LYS A 252 4.50 10.24 -23.78
C LYS A 252 5.08 10.89 -25.04
N SER A 253 5.59 10.07 -25.96
CA SER A 253 6.14 10.55 -27.25
C SER A 253 5.12 11.30 -28.11
N ASN A 254 3.82 11.05 -27.95
CA ASN A 254 2.73 11.75 -28.60
C ASN A 254 2.28 13.04 -27.88
N GLY A 255 2.97 13.44 -26.79
CA GLY A 255 2.65 14.62 -25.98
C GLY A 255 1.57 14.41 -24.91
N GLU A 256 0.92 13.25 -24.86
CA GLU A 256 -0.06 12.91 -23.81
C GLU A 256 0.66 12.60 -22.50
N ARG A 257 -0.04 12.81 -21.38
CA ARG A 257 0.48 12.42 -20.05
C ARG A 257 0.22 10.95 -19.77
N TYR A 258 1.19 10.30 -19.14
CA TYR A 258 0.96 8.99 -18.56
C TYR A 258 -0.06 9.07 -17.44
N ASN A 259 -0.90 8.04 -17.34
CA ASN A 259 -1.83 7.87 -16.22
C ASN A 259 -1.33 6.74 -15.31
N LEU A 260 -0.98 7.09 -14.07
CA LEU A 260 -0.44 6.15 -13.08
C LEU A 260 -1.37 4.95 -12.80
N TYR A 261 -2.67 5.10 -13.04
CA TYR A 261 -3.68 4.12 -12.65
C TYR A 261 -4.24 3.30 -13.82
N LYS A 262 -3.84 3.65 -15.07
CA LYS A 262 -4.47 3.08 -16.28
C LYS A 262 -3.49 2.56 -17.32
N ASP A 263 -2.25 3.05 -17.31
CA ASP A 263 -1.31 2.77 -18.40
C ASP A 263 -0.41 1.54 -18.13
N GLY A 264 -0.64 0.80 -17.03
CA GLY A 264 0.08 -0.43 -16.75
C GLY A 264 1.60 -0.27 -16.60
N LEU A 265 2.04 0.81 -15.98
CA LEU A 265 3.47 1.07 -15.79
C LEU A 265 4.11 0.01 -14.89
N ARG A 266 5.40 -0.27 -15.11
CA ARG A 266 6.22 -1.08 -14.21
C ARG A 266 7.24 -0.18 -13.54
N ILE A 267 7.10 0.00 -12.23
CA ILE A 267 7.95 0.87 -11.42
C ILE A 267 8.91 0.00 -10.63
N TYR A 268 10.16 -0.05 -11.07
CA TYR A 268 11.23 -0.76 -10.38
C TYR A 268 11.80 0.13 -9.29
N THR A 269 11.86 -0.39 -8.07
CA THR A 269 12.31 0.34 -6.89
C THR A 269 13.60 -0.27 -6.34
N THR A 270 14.22 0.40 -5.39
CA THR A 270 15.43 -0.08 -4.70
C THR A 270 15.10 -0.84 -3.41
N ILE A 271 13.82 -0.89 -3.00
CA ILE A 271 13.36 -1.63 -1.82
C ILE A 271 13.64 -3.13 -2.01
N ASP A 272 14.28 -3.76 -1.04
CA ASP A 272 14.41 -5.22 -0.96
C ASP A 272 13.23 -5.76 -0.14
N SER A 273 12.45 -6.68 -0.72
CA SER A 273 11.21 -7.15 -0.09
C SER A 273 11.44 -7.88 1.23
N ARG A 274 12.54 -8.61 1.34
CA ARG A 274 12.91 -9.37 2.55
C ARG A 274 13.37 -8.45 3.67
N LEU A 275 14.22 -7.46 3.35
CA LEU A 275 14.65 -6.45 4.33
C LEU A 275 13.48 -5.60 4.80
N GLN A 276 12.55 -5.28 3.90
CA GLN A 276 11.33 -4.55 4.23
C GLN A 276 10.44 -5.35 5.19
N SER A 277 10.22 -6.65 4.92
CA SER A 277 9.44 -7.54 5.80
C SER A 277 10.06 -7.63 7.19
N ILE A 278 11.36 -7.89 7.26
CA ILE A 278 12.10 -7.96 8.53
C ILE A 278 11.99 -6.63 9.31
N ALA A 279 12.10 -5.50 8.61
CA ALA A 279 11.99 -4.18 9.23
C ALA A 279 10.58 -3.92 9.80
N GLU A 280 9.53 -4.24 9.04
CA GLU A 280 8.13 -4.10 9.49
C GLU A 280 7.83 -5.02 10.67
N GLU A 281 8.24 -6.28 10.62
CA GLU A 281 8.08 -7.26 11.70
C GLU A 281 8.81 -6.82 12.97
N SER A 282 10.08 -6.41 12.86
CA SER A 282 10.88 -5.95 13.99
C SER A 282 10.28 -4.70 14.66
N VAL A 283 9.82 -3.73 13.86
CA VAL A 283 9.13 -2.54 14.39
C VAL A 283 7.85 -2.93 15.10
N ASN A 284 7.04 -3.82 14.52
CA ASN A 284 5.78 -4.25 15.12
C ASN A 284 6.00 -5.01 16.42
N GLU A 285 6.93 -5.96 16.47
CA GLU A 285 7.24 -6.74 17.66
C GLU A 285 7.74 -5.83 18.80
N HIS A 286 8.74 -4.99 18.52
CA HIS A 286 9.29 -4.08 19.52
C HIS A 286 8.25 -3.09 20.03
N MET A 287 7.48 -2.49 19.14
CA MET A 287 6.48 -1.49 19.50
C MET A 287 5.30 -2.07 20.25
N LYS A 288 4.91 -3.31 20.00
CA LYS A 288 3.90 -4.02 20.80
C LYS A 288 4.34 -4.14 22.26
N ASN A 289 5.58 -4.54 22.50
CA ASN A 289 6.16 -4.68 23.84
C ASN A 289 6.29 -3.32 24.53
N LEU A 290 6.87 -2.34 23.85
CA LEU A 290 7.03 -0.98 24.38
C LEU A 290 5.69 -0.30 24.69
N GLN A 291 4.67 -0.54 23.88
CA GLN A 291 3.32 -0.02 24.11
C GLN A 291 2.70 -0.57 25.40
N SER A 292 2.93 -1.85 25.68
CA SER A 292 2.45 -2.47 26.92
C SER A 292 3.06 -1.80 28.15
N GLU A 293 4.36 -1.57 28.12
CA GLU A 293 5.06 -0.85 29.18
C GLU A 293 4.59 0.61 29.29
N PHE A 294 4.40 1.28 28.16
CA PHE A 294 3.88 2.63 28.11
C PHE A 294 2.50 2.75 28.76
N PHE A 295 1.59 1.82 28.48
CA PHE A 295 0.28 1.77 29.12
C PHE A 295 0.38 1.54 30.63
N ALA A 296 1.30 0.68 31.06
CA ALA A 296 1.51 0.43 32.49
C ALA A 296 2.02 1.67 33.24
N GLN A 297 2.95 2.42 32.63
CA GLN A 297 3.53 3.65 33.22
C GLN A 297 2.58 4.85 33.15
N ASN A 298 1.65 4.89 32.20
CA ASN A 298 0.76 6.03 31.98
C ASN A 298 -0.68 5.74 32.41
N LYS A 299 -0.86 5.02 33.50
CA LYS A 299 -2.19 4.87 34.15
C LYS A 299 -2.60 6.20 34.76
N LYS A 300 -3.90 6.48 34.76
CA LYS A 300 -4.46 7.66 35.43
C LYS A 300 -4.22 7.56 36.92
N SER A 301 -3.64 8.61 37.51
CA SER A 301 -3.34 8.73 38.95
C SER A 301 -3.44 10.20 39.36
N GLU A 302 -3.31 10.49 40.66
CA GLU A 302 -3.22 11.88 41.16
C GLU A 302 -2.03 12.63 40.56
N GLU A 303 -0.90 11.93 40.35
CA GLU A 303 0.32 12.51 39.77
C GLU A 303 0.23 12.64 38.24
N ASN A 304 -0.65 11.88 37.60
CA ASN A 304 -0.87 11.89 36.15
C ASN A 304 -2.38 11.87 35.83
N PRO A 305 -3.09 13.00 36.01
CA PRO A 305 -4.53 13.08 35.88
C PRO A 305 -5.01 12.98 34.42
N THR A 306 -4.14 13.33 33.46
CA THR A 306 -4.47 13.42 32.01
C THR A 306 -3.52 12.59 31.13
N PRO A 307 -3.34 11.27 31.38
CA PRO A 307 -2.45 10.47 30.55
C PRO A 307 -2.97 10.42 29.10
N PRO A 308 -2.06 10.36 28.10
CA PRO A 308 -0.60 10.31 28.18
C PRO A 308 0.07 11.70 28.32
N PHE A 309 -0.69 12.75 28.56
CA PHE A 309 -0.26 14.15 28.49
C PHE A 309 0.20 14.64 29.88
N ARG A 310 1.39 14.26 30.31
CA ARG A 310 1.89 14.58 31.67
C ARG A 310 2.08 16.08 31.97
N GLU A 311 2.43 16.86 30.93
CA GLU A 311 2.79 18.28 31.10
C GLU A 311 1.67 19.24 30.69
N LEU A 312 0.53 18.71 30.22
CA LEU A 312 -0.61 19.52 29.76
C LEU A 312 -1.70 19.58 30.83
N ARG A 313 -2.26 20.77 31.03
CA ARG A 313 -3.47 20.95 31.83
C ARG A 313 -4.70 20.41 31.09
N GLU A 314 -5.75 20.05 31.81
CA GLU A 314 -6.97 19.43 31.26
C GLU A 314 -7.58 20.26 30.11
N GLY A 315 -7.75 21.55 30.22
CA GLY A 315 -8.27 22.41 29.16
C GLY A 315 -7.36 22.50 27.91
N GLN A 316 -6.04 22.28 28.07
CA GLN A 316 -5.11 22.20 26.93
C GLN A 316 -5.27 20.87 26.20
N VAL A 317 -5.52 19.79 26.94
CA VAL A 317 -5.82 18.46 26.37
C VAL A 317 -7.09 18.51 25.56
N ASP A 318 -8.18 19.12 26.09
CA ASP A 318 -9.46 19.27 25.37
C ASP A 318 -9.29 20.06 24.07
N THR A 319 -8.52 21.15 24.11
CA THR A 319 -8.19 21.93 22.91
C THR A 319 -7.45 21.07 21.88
N LEU A 320 -6.48 20.28 22.30
CA LEU A 320 -5.70 19.40 21.41
C LEU A 320 -6.58 18.30 20.80
N ILE A 321 -7.50 17.73 21.56
CA ILE A 321 -8.46 16.73 21.08
C ILE A 321 -9.45 17.36 20.09
N LYS A 322 -9.98 18.56 20.39
CA LYS A 322 -10.87 19.29 19.48
C LYS A 322 -10.17 19.60 18.16
N LEU A 323 -8.95 20.09 18.17
CA LEU A 323 -8.15 20.31 16.95
C LEU A 323 -7.92 19.02 16.17
N SER A 324 -7.72 17.89 16.86
CA SER A 324 -7.57 16.59 16.21
C SER A 324 -8.88 16.12 15.55
N ALA A 325 -10.03 16.36 16.20
CA ALA A 325 -11.35 16.10 15.64
C ALA A 325 -11.62 16.93 14.37
N MET A 326 -11.30 18.22 14.39
CA MET A 326 -11.46 19.13 13.24
C MET A 326 -10.60 18.72 12.04
N ARG A 327 -9.47 18.06 12.25
CA ARG A 327 -8.58 17.52 11.19
C ARG A 327 -9.00 16.14 10.68
N SER A 328 -10.01 15.50 11.27
CA SER A 328 -10.47 14.17 10.89
C SER A 328 -11.25 14.17 9.58
N GLU A 329 -11.25 13.03 8.89
CA GLU A 329 -12.06 12.85 7.68
C GLU A 329 -13.57 12.97 7.96
N ARG A 330 -14.01 12.52 9.15
CA ARG A 330 -15.40 12.67 9.61
C ARG A 330 -15.82 14.14 9.62
N TRP A 331 -15.02 15.00 10.23
CA TRP A 331 -15.27 16.44 10.27
C TRP A 331 -15.34 17.04 8.87
N ARG A 332 -14.34 16.74 8.03
CA ARG A 332 -14.27 17.24 6.66
C ARG A 332 -15.50 16.85 5.83
N LYS A 333 -15.92 15.56 5.88
CA LYS A 333 -17.10 15.09 5.16
C LYS A 333 -18.38 15.79 5.60
N MET A 334 -18.56 15.99 6.90
CA MET A 334 -19.74 16.67 7.44
C MET A 334 -19.77 18.16 7.09
N LYS A 335 -18.61 18.83 7.12
CA LYS A 335 -18.49 20.22 6.69
C LYS A 335 -18.80 20.40 5.21
N LEU A 336 -18.35 19.49 4.36
CA LEU A 336 -18.70 19.45 2.93
C LEU A 336 -20.18 19.16 2.68
N SER A 337 -20.88 18.47 3.58
CA SER A 337 -22.34 18.27 3.51
C SER A 337 -23.17 19.45 4.04
N GLY A 338 -22.52 20.56 4.41
CA GLY A 338 -23.19 21.80 4.81
C GLY A 338 -23.58 21.88 6.29
N LYS A 339 -23.10 20.96 7.14
CA LYS A 339 -23.34 21.02 8.59
C LYS A 339 -22.51 22.11 9.25
N ASP A 340 -23.06 22.77 10.27
CA ASP A 340 -22.30 23.71 11.08
C ASP A 340 -21.36 23.02 12.07
N GLU A 341 -20.49 23.80 12.72
CA GLU A 341 -19.42 23.24 13.58
C GLU A 341 -19.98 22.63 14.85
N ASP A 342 -21.06 23.16 15.40
CA ASP A 342 -21.67 22.66 16.64
C ASP A 342 -22.42 21.36 16.36
N GLU A 343 -23.19 21.27 15.28
CA GLU A 343 -23.81 20.03 14.82
C GLU A 343 -22.76 18.93 14.57
N ILE A 344 -21.64 19.28 13.92
CA ILE A 344 -20.55 18.33 13.69
C ILE A 344 -19.98 17.85 15.02
N TRP A 345 -19.74 18.79 15.96
CA TRP A 345 -19.17 18.47 17.25
C TRP A 345 -20.06 17.54 18.09
N GLU A 346 -21.37 17.73 18.06
CA GLU A 346 -22.33 16.85 18.70
C GLU A 346 -22.17 15.40 18.22
N THR A 347 -21.92 15.18 16.92
CA THR A 347 -21.72 13.83 16.38
C THR A 347 -20.48 13.12 16.93
N PHE A 348 -19.51 13.86 17.48
CA PHE A 348 -18.33 13.26 18.12
C PHE A 348 -18.62 12.78 19.54
N GLN A 349 -19.76 13.16 20.11
CA GLN A 349 -20.21 12.76 21.46
C GLN A 349 -21.16 11.55 21.43
N VAL A 350 -21.63 11.13 20.24
CA VAL A 350 -22.58 10.02 20.08
C VAL A 350 -21.82 8.73 19.86
N GLU A 351 -22.18 7.70 20.63
CA GLU A 351 -21.62 6.34 20.45
C GLU A 351 -21.88 5.83 19.04
N THR A 352 -20.83 5.31 18.41
CA THR A 352 -20.86 4.89 17.01
C THR A 352 -20.08 3.58 16.89
N PRO A 353 -20.63 2.56 16.18
CA PRO A 353 -19.89 1.35 15.85
C PRO A 353 -18.66 1.70 14.99
N MET A 354 -17.50 1.19 15.37
CA MET A 354 -16.25 1.42 14.64
C MET A 354 -15.24 0.29 14.85
N LYS A 355 -14.33 0.17 13.89
CA LYS A 355 -13.16 -0.69 13.99
C LYS A 355 -11.96 0.13 14.44
N ILE A 356 -11.29 -0.32 15.48
CA ILE A 356 -10.09 0.33 16.00
C ILE A 356 -8.88 -0.60 15.89
N PHE A 357 -7.70 -0.01 15.82
CA PHE A 357 -6.44 -0.73 15.84
C PHE A 357 -6.18 -1.34 17.22
N SER A 358 -5.72 -2.58 17.25
CA SER A 358 -4.99 -3.13 18.40
C SER A 358 -3.79 -3.94 17.92
N TRP A 359 -2.85 -4.20 18.83
CA TRP A 359 -1.66 -5.01 18.54
C TRP A 359 -1.95 -6.49 18.27
N ASN A 360 -3.20 -6.93 18.47
CA ASN A 360 -3.67 -8.28 18.21
C ASN A 360 -4.69 -8.36 17.06
N GLY A 361 -4.74 -7.32 16.22
CA GLY A 361 -5.70 -7.19 15.12
C GLY A 361 -6.73 -6.08 15.39
N GLU A 362 -7.62 -5.85 14.42
CA GLU A 362 -8.71 -4.88 14.58
C GLU A 362 -9.75 -5.36 15.58
N ILE A 363 -10.31 -4.43 16.35
CA ILE A 363 -11.39 -4.69 17.30
C ILE A 363 -12.62 -3.94 16.84
N ASP A 364 -13.74 -4.66 16.70
CA ASP A 364 -15.07 -4.06 16.55
C ASP A 364 -15.55 -3.56 17.92
N THR A 365 -15.89 -2.29 17.98
CA THR A 365 -16.31 -1.64 19.24
C THR A 365 -17.36 -0.58 19.01
N ILE A 366 -18.06 -0.21 20.07
CA ILE A 366 -18.99 0.94 20.09
C ILE A 366 -18.39 1.97 21.05
N MET A 367 -18.01 3.13 20.54
CA MET A 367 -17.48 4.21 21.35
C MET A 367 -17.76 5.58 20.70
N LYS A 368 -17.60 6.64 21.50
CA LYS A 368 -17.68 8.00 20.98
C LYS A 368 -16.47 8.30 20.09
N PRO A 369 -16.66 8.95 18.93
CA PRO A 369 -15.54 9.34 18.05
C PRO A 369 -14.45 10.16 18.78
N ILE A 370 -14.81 10.98 19.77
CA ILE A 370 -13.86 11.73 20.57
C ILE A 370 -12.96 10.79 21.42
N ASP A 371 -13.52 9.72 21.94
CA ASP A 371 -12.76 8.75 22.73
C ASP A 371 -11.84 7.90 21.85
N SER A 372 -12.25 7.62 20.61
CA SER A 372 -11.35 6.98 19.64
C SER A 372 -10.13 7.87 19.34
N ILE A 373 -10.30 9.20 19.23
CA ILE A 373 -9.18 10.12 19.04
C ILE A 373 -8.23 10.04 20.24
N LYS A 374 -8.75 10.04 21.47
CA LYS A 374 -7.94 9.87 22.69
C LYS A 374 -7.20 8.53 22.66
N TYR A 375 -7.89 7.45 22.32
CA TYR A 375 -7.33 6.11 22.18
C TYR A 375 -6.12 6.08 21.24
N TYR A 376 -6.25 6.67 20.03
CA TYR A 376 -5.17 6.74 19.07
C TYR A 376 -4.00 7.64 19.51
N LYS A 377 -4.23 8.63 20.37
CA LYS A 377 -3.16 9.47 20.98
C LYS A 377 -2.30 8.69 21.98
N PHE A 378 -2.81 7.62 22.57
CA PHE A 378 -2.04 6.74 23.45
C PHE A 378 -1.07 5.81 22.71
N HIS A 379 -1.20 5.67 21.39
CA HIS A 379 -0.33 4.76 20.64
C HIS A 379 0.99 5.44 20.29
N LEU A 380 2.07 4.79 20.68
CA LEU A 380 3.43 5.20 20.31
C LEU A 380 3.63 5.10 18.80
N ARG A 381 4.53 5.93 18.29
CA ARG A 381 4.90 5.97 16.87
C ARG A 381 6.37 5.64 16.73
N ALA A 382 6.70 4.84 15.71
CA ALA A 382 8.07 4.56 15.32
C ALA A 382 8.19 4.62 13.80
N SER A 383 9.42 4.86 13.34
CA SER A 383 9.78 4.76 11.93
C SER A 383 11.19 4.21 11.80
N MET A 384 11.45 3.53 10.68
CA MET A 384 12.74 2.99 10.34
C MET A 384 13.01 3.20 8.86
N MET A 385 14.24 3.52 8.50
CA MET A 385 14.71 3.59 7.13
C MET A 385 16.10 2.96 7.05
N SER A 386 16.31 2.09 6.07
CA SER A 386 17.60 1.50 5.73
C SER A 386 18.04 1.93 4.36
N MET A 387 19.29 2.33 4.23
CA MET A 387 19.88 2.82 2.98
C MET A 387 21.28 2.22 2.79
N GLU A 388 21.62 1.88 1.58
CA GLU A 388 22.96 1.44 1.19
C GLU A 388 23.88 2.68 1.07
N PRO A 389 24.95 2.78 1.89
CA PRO A 389 25.73 4.02 1.94
C PRO A 389 26.45 4.38 0.63
N GLN A 390 26.87 3.37 -0.16
CA GLN A 390 27.65 3.56 -1.38
C GLN A 390 26.81 4.12 -2.53
N THR A 391 25.53 3.72 -2.61
CA THR A 391 24.65 4.05 -3.74
C THR A 391 23.56 5.05 -3.39
N GLY A 392 23.26 5.19 -2.10
CA GLY A 392 22.09 5.93 -1.61
C GLY A 392 20.76 5.20 -1.84
N HIS A 393 20.78 3.94 -2.25
CA HIS A 393 19.58 3.15 -2.47
C HIS A 393 18.86 2.84 -1.17
N VAL A 394 17.60 3.25 -1.05
CA VAL A 394 16.74 2.91 0.07
C VAL A 394 16.32 1.45 -0.04
N LYS A 395 16.65 0.63 0.96
CA LYS A 395 16.39 -0.81 1.01
C LYS A 395 15.15 -1.17 1.82
N ALA A 396 14.84 -0.39 2.87
CA ALA A 396 13.63 -0.55 3.66
C ALA A 396 13.09 0.80 4.13
N TRP A 397 11.75 0.91 4.23
CA TRP A 397 11.03 2.12 4.63
C TRP A 397 9.80 1.76 5.46
N VAL A 398 9.88 1.95 6.75
CA VAL A 398 8.77 1.75 7.70
C VAL A 398 8.36 3.12 8.25
N GLY A 399 7.29 3.70 7.71
CA GLY A 399 6.82 5.04 8.09
C GLY A 399 5.96 5.06 9.35
N GLY A 400 5.57 3.90 9.86
CA GLY A 400 4.75 3.75 11.06
C GLY A 400 4.35 2.29 11.28
N VAL A 401 3.60 2.03 12.35
CA VAL A 401 3.25 0.67 12.77
C VAL A 401 2.09 0.04 12.00
N ASN A 402 1.21 0.83 11.42
CA ASN A 402 0.08 0.33 10.63
C ASN A 402 -0.50 1.45 9.76
N TYR A 403 -0.36 1.35 8.44
CA TYR A 403 -0.78 2.41 7.51
C TYR A 403 -2.29 2.62 7.46
N LYS A 404 -3.09 1.58 7.67
CA LYS A 404 -4.55 1.66 7.65
C LYS A 404 -5.09 2.61 8.72
N HIS A 405 -4.48 2.58 9.91
CA HIS A 405 -4.89 3.38 11.07
C HIS A 405 -4.02 4.61 11.31
N PHE A 406 -2.76 4.62 10.84
CA PHE A 406 -1.76 5.64 11.11
C PHE A 406 -1.07 6.08 9.84
N GLN A 407 -1.75 6.86 9.00
CA GLN A 407 -1.28 7.21 7.65
C GLN A 407 -0.16 8.24 7.60
N TYR A 408 0.13 8.92 8.72
CA TYR A 408 1.20 9.91 8.78
C TYR A 408 2.57 9.24 8.72
N ASP A 409 3.31 9.47 7.64
CA ASP A 409 4.64 8.90 7.41
C ASP A 409 5.70 9.57 8.28
N GLN A 410 6.17 8.86 9.30
CA GLN A 410 7.19 9.38 10.21
C GLN A 410 8.59 9.43 9.58
N VAL A 411 8.85 8.75 8.46
CA VAL A 411 10.14 8.81 7.75
C VAL A 411 10.29 10.14 7.02
N LYS A 412 9.27 10.54 6.23
CA LYS A 412 9.35 11.72 5.36
C LYS A 412 8.69 12.95 5.94
N GLN A 413 7.50 12.80 6.51
CA GLN A 413 6.70 13.90 7.03
C GLN A 413 7.00 14.20 8.50
N GLY A 414 7.32 13.14 9.27
CA GLY A 414 7.65 13.27 10.69
C GLY A 414 8.92 14.07 10.89
N ARG A 415 8.83 15.11 11.72
CA ARG A 415 9.99 15.90 12.15
C ARG A 415 10.10 15.82 13.66
N ARG A 416 11.32 15.62 14.13
CA ARG A 416 11.64 15.47 15.54
C ARG A 416 12.96 16.13 15.83
N GLN A 417 13.10 16.65 17.04
CA GLN A 417 14.36 17.12 17.56
C GLN A 417 15.37 15.97 17.53
N ILE A 418 16.43 16.17 16.75
CA ILE A 418 17.39 15.09 16.45
C ILE A 418 18.39 14.82 17.57
N GLY A 419 18.51 15.73 18.52
CA GLY A 419 19.40 15.57 19.67
C GLY A 419 20.85 15.35 19.25
N SER A 420 21.56 14.55 20.02
CA SER A 420 23.00 14.28 19.84
C SER A 420 23.38 13.60 18.53
N THR A 421 22.43 13.14 17.72
CA THR A 421 22.71 12.66 16.34
C THR A 421 23.19 13.79 15.42
N PHE A 422 23.06 15.04 15.83
CA PHE A 422 23.65 16.21 15.17
C PHE A 422 25.19 16.29 15.33
N LYS A 423 25.75 15.77 16.40
CA LYS A 423 27.18 15.94 16.73
C LYS A 423 28.16 15.49 15.65
N PRO A 424 27.95 14.41 14.91
CA PRO A 424 28.84 14.04 13.80
C PRO A 424 29.06 15.17 12.79
N PHE A 425 28.04 15.96 12.45
CA PHE A 425 28.16 17.08 11.51
C PHE A 425 29.02 18.22 12.08
N LEU A 426 28.87 18.53 13.37
CA LEU A 426 29.71 19.49 14.05
C LEU A 426 31.18 19.04 14.11
N TYR A 427 31.40 17.77 14.49
CA TYR A 427 32.76 17.23 14.57
C TYR A 427 33.43 17.14 13.19
N ALA A 428 32.70 16.72 12.16
CA ALA A 428 33.18 16.73 10.78
C ALA A 428 33.60 18.15 10.33
N THR A 429 32.77 19.15 10.62
CA THR A 429 33.07 20.55 10.30
C THR A 429 34.31 21.03 11.08
N ALA A 430 34.45 20.71 12.37
CA ALA A 430 35.60 21.08 13.18
C ALA A 430 36.89 20.44 12.67
N ILE A 431 36.86 19.14 12.33
CA ILE A 431 38.00 18.43 11.76
C ILE A 431 38.42 19.07 10.43
N ASP A 432 37.45 19.33 9.54
CA ASP A 432 37.74 19.95 8.24
C ASP A 432 38.27 21.37 8.33
N GLN A 433 37.63 22.27 9.10
CA GLN A 433 37.98 23.68 9.10
C GLN A 433 39.13 24.04 10.05
N LEU A 434 39.16 23.40 11.21
CA LEU A 434 40.21 23.68 12.20
C LEU A 434 41.40 22.72 12.02
N LYS A 435 41.33 21.79 11.06
CA LYS A 435 42.36 20.77 10.80
C LYS A 435 42.73 19.95 12.07
N LEU A 436 41.72 19.68 12.91
CA LEU A 436 41.90 18.92 14.11
C LEU A 436 42.00 17.42 13.83
N SER A 437 42.90 16.74 14.54
CA SER A 437 42.95 15.28 14.56
C SER A 437 41.81 14.73 15.44
N PRO A 438 41.25 13.54 15.14
CA PRO A 438 40.38 12.82 16.09
C PRO A 438 41.01 12.55 17.44
N CYS A 439 42.36 12.56 17.52
CA CYS A 439 43.13 12.44 18.76
C CYS A 439 43.35 13.77 19.48
N TYR A 440 42.91 14.89 18.90
CA TYR A 440 43.02 16.20 19.57
C TYR A 440 42.26 16.20 20.88
N THR A 441 42.94 16.66 21.96
CA THR A 441 42.44 16.61 23.34
C THR A 441 41.81 17.92 23.76
N VAL A 442 40.66 17.81 24.42
CA VAL A 442 39.89 18.96 24.93
C VAL A 442 39.49 18.69 26.37
N PRO A 443 39.61 19.68 27.28
CA PRO A 443 39.16 19.54 28.67
C PRO A 443 37.63 19.42 28.74
N ASP A 444 37.13 18.41 29.43
CA ASP A 444 35.73 18.25 29.79
C ASP A 444 35.42 19.06 31.06
N ALA A 445 35.15 20.33 30.88
CA ALA A 445 34.81 21.27 31.93
C ALA A 445 33.64 22.15 31.48
N LEU A 446 32.86 22.65 32.40
CA LEU A 446 31.79 23.60 32.11
C LEU A 446 32.27 24.69 31.16
N TYR A 447 31.49 24.96 30.15
CA TYR A 447 31.82 25.92 29.12
C TYR A 447 30.58 26.69 28.69
N CYS A 448 30.70 28.01 28.67
CA CYS A 448 29.65 28.91 28.23
C CYS A 448 30.07 29.66 26.98
N ILE A 449 29.20 29.70 26.00
CA ILE A 449 29.31 30.63 24.88
C ILE A 449 28.65 31.94 25.29
N GLU A 450 29.38 33.05 25.20
CA GLU A 450 28.93 34.38 25.62
C GLU A 450 27.69 34.85 24.84
N PRO A 451 26.85 35.71 25.43
CA PRO A 451 25.70 36.28 24.74
C PRO A 451 26.11 37.01 23.46
N ARG A 452 25.32 36.88 22.44
CA ARG A 452 25.44 37.53 21.10
C ARG A 452 26.66 37.12 20.28
N LYS A 453 27.53 36.23 20.75
CA LYS A 453 28.74 35.82 20.02
C LYS A 453 28.41 35.10 18.72
N HIS A 454 27.39 34.26 18.71
CA HIS A 454 26.93 33.48 17.56
C HIS A 454 25.41 33.57 17.36
N GLY A 455 24.81 34.75 17.59
CA GLY A 455 23.37 34.97 17.45
C GLY A 455 22.52 34.49 18.62
N ASN A 456 23.11 33.94 19.66
CA ASN A 456 22.42 33.60 20.92
C ASN A 456 22.08 34.85 21.74
N MET A 457 20.88 34.96 22.31
CA MET A 457 20.48 36.10 23.14
C MET A 457 21.17 36.07 24.48
N ASP A 458 21.20 34.92 25.12
CA ASP A 458 21.77 34.67 26.44
C ASP A 458 23.02 33.80 26.38
N ALA A 459 23.80 33.76 27.49
CA ALA A 459 24.91 32.83 27.60
C ALA A 459 24.42 31.39 27.51
N TRP A 460 25.05 30.59 26.63
CA TRP A 460 24.67 29.19 26.43
C TRP A 460 25.70 28.26 27.09
N CYS A 461 25.28 27.62 28.18
CA CYS A 461 26.12 26.81 29.06
C CYS A 461 25.57 25.36 29.15
N PRO A 462 25.75 24.50 28.16
CA PRO A 462 25.21 23.15 28.22
C PRO A 462 25.94 22.29 29.24
N LYS A 463 25.18 21.47 29.97
CA LYS A 463 25.71 20.49 30.92
C LYS A 463 25.83 19.12 30.29
N ASN A 464 26.76 18.29 30.77
CA ASN A 464 26.81 16.88 30.46
C ASN A 464 25.61 16.15 31.09
N SER A 465 25.03 15.18 30.42
CA SER A 465 23.90 14.37 30.95
C SER A 465 24.28 13.57 32.19
N SER A 466 25.56 13.22 32.34
CA SER A 466 26.11 12.53 33.53
C SER A 466 26.45 13.44 34.69
N ASP A 467 26.42 14.77 34.49
CA ASP A 467 26.91 15.82 35.42
C ASP A 467 28.35 15.59 35.93
N LYS A 468 29.15 14.82 35.17
CA LYS A 468 30.57 14.53 35.48
C LYS A 468 31.48 15.38 34.60
N TYR A 469 32.56 15.89 35.18
CA TYR A 469 33.53 16.81 34.57
C TYR A 469 34.95 16.47 35.04
N GLY A 470 35.96 17.22 34.56
CA GLY A 470 37.33 17.21 35.08
C GLY A 470 38.31 16.28 34.37
N GLN A 471 37.93 15.67 33.27
CA GLN A 471 38.83 14.84 32.47
C GLN A 471 39.22 15.56 31.18
N THR A 472 40.42 15.29 30.66
CA THR A 472 40.77 15.66 29.29
C THR A 472 40.42 14.48 28.37
N ARG A 473 39.67 14.73 27.28
CA ARG A 473 39.22 13.71 26.35
C ARG A 473 39.62 14.07 24.92
N ASN A 474 39.99 13.08 24.13
CA ASN A 474 40.15 13.30 22.71
C ASN A 474 38.79 13.37 21.99
N LEU A 475 38.75 13.91 20.75
CA LEU A 475 37.51 14.10 20.02
C LEU A 475 36.78 12.79 19.75
N ASN A 476 37.49 11.69 19.47
CA ASN A 476 36.89 10.36 19.27
C ASN A 476 36.12 9.94 20.55
N ASN A 477 36.76 9.98 21.70
CA ASN A 477 36.12 9.65 22.99
C ASN A 477 34.97 10.59 23.31
N ALA A 478 35.13 11.90 23.04
CA ALA A 478 34.12 12.91 23.31
C ALA A 478 32.85 12.69 22.47
N LEU A 479 33.00 12.32 21.18
CA LEU A 479 31.86 11.98 20.30
C LEU A 479 31.22 10.67 20.75
N ALA A 480 32.01 9.64 20.99
CA ALA A 480 31.50 8.30 21.38
C ALA A 480 30.72 8.35 22.72
N ASN A 481 31.10 9.23 23.65
CA ASN A 481 30.39 9.40 24.90
C ASN A 481 29.44 10.61 24.90
N SER A 482 29.22 11.22 23.75
CA SER A 482 28.25 12.32 23.55
C SER A 482 28.46 13.50 24.52
N ILE A 483 29.71 13.93 24.73
CA ILE A 483 30.07 14.98 25.72
C ILE A 483 29.59 16.35 25.21
N ASN A 484 28.70 17.00 25.98
CA ASN A 484 28.07 18.26 25.60
C ASN A 484 29.01 19.47 25.72
N THR A 485 29.82 19.52 26.77
CA THR A 485 30.77 20.62 27.03
C THR A 485 31.81 20.72 25.92
N ILE A 486 32.33 19.60 25.43
CA ILE A 486 33.28 19.55 24.30
C ILE A 486 32.59 19.97 23.00
N SER A 487 31.36 19.52 22.78
CA SER A 487 30.58 19.96 21.61
C SER A 487 30.33 21.47 21.63
N ALA A 488 30.09 22.07 22.82
CA ALA A 488 29.94 23.52 22.95
C ALA A 488 31.25 24.28 22.60
N ARG A 489 32.40 23.76 23.06
CA ARG A 489 33.71 24.35 22.72
C ARG A 489 34.00 24.28 21.21
N LEU A 490 33.73 23.16 20.59
CA LEU A 490 33.88 23.01 19.12
C LEU A 490 32.94 23.95 18.37
N MET A 491 31.68 24.05 18.81
CA MET A 491 30.72 24.97 18.22
C MET A 491 31.14 26.44 18.36
N ASP A 492 31.73 26.81 19.48
CA ASP A 492 32.25 28.16 19.66
C ASP A 492 33.42 28.48 18.75
N GLN A 493 34.31 27.50 18.48
CA GLN A 493 35.45 27.66 17.61
C GLN A 493 35.07 27.73 16.11
N VAL A 494 34.14 26.87 15.68
CA VAL A 494 33.71 26.75 14.28
C VAL A 494 32.64 27.79 13.94
N GLY A 495 31.74 28.05 14.90
CA GLY A 495 30.51 28.80 14.69
C GLY A 495 29.39 27.96 14.01
N PRO A 496 28.12 28.35 14.15
CA PRO A 496 26.99 27.57 13.60
C PRO A 496 26.88 27.63 12.06
N LYS A 497 27.25 28.75 11.43
CA LYS A 497 27.10 28.94 9.96
C LYS A 497 27.80 27.88 9.11
N PRO A 498 29.09 27.54 9.36
CA PRO A 498 29.76 26.51 8.58
C PRO A 498 29.13 25.12 8.75
N VAL A 499 28.65 24.79 9.95
CA VAL A 499 27.97 23.53 10.22
C VAL A 499 26.66 23.44 9.45
N VAL A 500 25.85 24.49 9.46
CA VAL A 500 24.61 24.60 8.67
C VAL A 500 24.91 24.48 7.17
N ALA A 501 26.00 25.14 6.69
CA ALA A 501 26.41 25.06 5.30
C ALA A 501 26.78 23.63 4.89
N LEU A 502 27.50 22.89 5.73
CA LEU A 502 27.82 21.48 5.50
C LEU A 502 26.55 20.62 5.41
N MET A 503 25.64 20.76 6.37
CA MET A 503 24.40 20.00 6.41
C MET A 503 23.52 20.25 5.17
N LYS A 504 23.45 21.51 4.70
CA LYS A 504 22.75 21.82 3.45
C LYS A 504 23.38 21.13 2.22
N LYS A 505 24.72 21.07 2.16
CA LYS A 505 25.43 20.32 1.10
C LYS A 505 25.15 18.81 1.17
N MET A 506 24.88 18.28 2.36
CA MET A 506 24.51 16.88 2.59
C MET A 506 23.02 16.59 2.33
N GLY A 507 22.25 17.57 1.82
CA GLY A 507 20.85 17.38 1.41
C GLY A 507 19.81 17.70 2.48
N ILE A 508 20.18 18.31 3.61
CA ILE A 508 19.20 18.80 4.60
C ILE A 508 18.55 20.08 4.06
N ASN A 509 17.26 19.99 3.73
CA ASN A 509 16.47 21.10 3.20
C ASN A 509 15.65 21.81 4.28
N SER A 510 15.47 21.17 5.44
CA SER A 510 14.76 21.75 6.57
C SER A 510 15.47 23.00 7.11
N PHE A 511 14.69 23.86 7.78
CA PHE A 511 15.24 25.04 8.43
C PHE A 511 16.20 24.67 9.55
N LEU A 512 17.39 25.23 9.50
CA LEU A 512 18.43 25.09 10.52
C LEU A 512 18.73 26.48 11.09
N PRO A 513 18.45 26.76 12.37
CA PRO A 513 18.80 28.04 12.98
C PRO A 513 20.32 28.15 13.12
N GLU A 514 20.86 29.32 12.81
CA GLU A 514 22.31 29.59 12.96
C GLU A 514 22.66 30.04 14.38
N VAL A 515 22.38 29.21 15.38
CA VAL A 515 22.62 29.46 16.81
C VAL A 515 23.41 28.31 17.43
N PRO A 516 24.17 28.56 18.53
CA PRO A 516 25.04 27.54 19.15
C PRO A 516 24.30 26.27 19.61
N SER A 517 23.05 26.40 20.03
CA SER A 517 22.26 25.26 20.54
C SER A 517 22.05 24.11 19.55
N ILE A 518 22.25 24.35 18.25
CA ILE A 518 22.20 23.29 17.25
C ILE A 518 23.24 22.19 17.51
N ALA A 519 24.35 22.49 18.21
CA ALA A 519 25.36 21.51 18.60
C ALA A 519 24.78 20.31 19.37
N LEU A 520 23.66 20.50 20.05
CA LEU A 520 22.94 19.47 20.78
C LEU A 520 21.70 18.96 20.06
N GLY A 521 21.54 19.34 18.79
CA GLY A 521 20.47 18.83 17.91
C GLY A 521 19.10 19.39 18.24
N THR A 522 19.00 20.68 18.52
CA THR A 522 17.72 21.38 18.74
C THR A 522 16.82 21.47 17.51
N PRO A 523 17.30 21.41 16.23
CA PRO A 523 16.43 21.42 15.07
C PRO A 523 15.56 20.16 14.94
N ASP A 524 14.35 20.37 14.42
CA ASP A 524 13.43 19.29 14.03
C ASP A 524 13.67 18.86 12.59
N LEU A 525 14.21 17.66 12.38
CA LEU A 525 14.51 17.10 11.07
C LEU A 525 13.74 15.79 10.86
N SER A 526 13.59 15.41 9.59
CA SER A 526 13.00 14.12 9.23
C SER A 526 14.04 13.00 9.27
N LEU A 527 13.59 11.77 9.50
CA LEU A 527 14.45 10.59 9.42
C LEU A 527 15.05 10.44 8.02
N TYR A 528 14.28 10.76 7.00
CA TYR A 528 14.71 10.75 5.59
C TYR A 528 15.93 11.65 5.35
N GLU A 529 15.89 12.89 5.86
CA GLU A 529 17.02 13.84 5.72
C GLU A 529 18.24 13.36 6.51
N MET A 530 18.02 12.85 7.73
CA MET A 530 19.11 12.43 8.61
C MET A 530 19.83 11.19 8.10
N VAL A 531 19.10 10.19 7.59
CA VAL A 531 19.70 8.97 6.99
C VAL A 531 20.43 9.31 5.69
N GLY A 532 19.86 10.21 4.87
CA GLY A 532 20.51 10.67 3.65
C GLY A 532 21.81 11.44 3.91
N ALA A 533 21.83 12.29 4.94
CA ALA A 533 23.02 13.04 5.31
C ALA A 533 24.09 12.18 5.99
#